data_c14b206382b8f7704b51f397e789fd39
#
_entry.id   c14b206382b8f7704b51f397e789fd39
#
_cell.length_a   1.000
_cell.length_b   1.000
_cell.length_c   1.000
_cell.angle_alpha   90.00
_cell.angle_beta   90.00
_cell.angle_gamma   90.00
#
_symmetry.space_group_name_H-M   'P 1'
#
loop_
_entity.id
_entity.type
_entity.pdbx_description
1 polymer ?
#
loop_
_entity_poly.entity_id
_entity_poly.type
_entity_poly.pdbx_seq_one_letter_code
_entity_poly.pdbx_strand_id
1 'polypeptide(L)'
;VLLIIAILGCVQDTHGQELVVNGSFEDHSKCPRSVAPNKLKGISNVRSVASSPTYFNSCSQVVGVPQNWAGHQTAKDGEGYMGMVLTSQNGDRTDRQYVQLELKEPLQNGHRYAVSFWVNAADGSGYVTDRIGACFTTMDRSRKGVLHDLIGKPDLENPLDRFLSDTTAWMKVDGTYNAKGGERFLIVGNFQRYGYSSRKAMIPNSGNSVLANVESNYLEMNDPDPDRGRFLRALSKQAYCLLDEVSVVPLGSNVSVDLLTQERACAI
;
A
#
# COMPACT_ATOMS: atom_id res chain seq x y z
N VAL A 1 -51.70 33.98 -10.69
CA VAL A 1 -50.54 33.84 -9.83
C VAL A 1 -49.94 32.45 -10.10
N LEU A 2 -48.86 32.41 -10.89
CA LEU A 2 -48.15 31.16 -11.20
C LEU A 2 -47.13 30.91 -10.10
N LEU A 3 -47.27 29.80 -9.38
CA LEU A 3 -46.30 29.34 -8.36
C LEU A 3 -45.20 28.53 -9.05
N ILE A 4 -44.01 29.09 -9.18
CA ILE A 4 -42.83 28.38 -9.66
C ILE A 4 -42.21 27.64 -8.46
N ILE A 5 -42.38 26.33 -8.39
CA ILE A 5 -41.68 25.48 -7.43
C ILE A 5 -40.30 25.23 -8.01
N ALA A 6 -39.28 25.88 -7.45
CA ALA A 6 -37.88 25.57 -7.73
C ALA A 6 -37.51 24.27 -6.98
N ILE A 7 -37.38 23.18 -7.71
CA ILE A 7 -36.81 21.94 -7.18
C ILE A 7 -35.28 22.13 -7.11
N LEU A 8 -34.77 22.48 -5.93
CA LEU A 8 -33.33 22.36 -5.65
C LEU A 8 -32.98 20.86 -5.66
N GLY A 9 -32.46 20.40 -6.78
CA GLY A 9 -31.81 19.09 -6.83
C GLY A 9 -30.54 19.12 -5.98
N CYS A 10 -30.58 18.48 -4.82
CA CYS A 10 -29.38 18.17 -4.05
C CYS A 10 -28.54 17.20 -4.90
N VAL A 11 -27.49 17.70 -5.54
CA VAL A 11 -26.45 16.84 -6.10
C VAL A 11 -25.75 16.21 -4.90
N GLN A 12 -26.16 15.00 -4.52
CA GLN A 12 -25.37 14.20 -3.61
C GLN A 12 -24.13 13.76 -4.40
N ASP A 13 -22.98 14.31 -4.06
CA ASP A 13 -21.70 13.71 -4.41
C ASP A 13 -21.68 12.31 -3.83
N THR A 14 -22.06 11.32 -4.62
CA THR A 14 -21.89 9.92 -4.29
C THR A 14 -20.39 9.58 -4.40
N HIS A 15 -19.60 10.03 -3.43
CA HIS A 15 -18.30 9.41 -3.21
C HIS A 15 -18.59 7.94 -2.92
N GLY A 16 -18.13 7.05 -3.79
CA GLY A 16 -18.29 5.63 -3.61
C GLY A 16 -17.73 5.21 -2.26
N GLN A 17 -18.38 4.25 -1.60
CA GLN A 17 -17.94 3.76 -0.29
C GLN A 17 -16.59 3.06 -0.41
N GLU A 18 -15.66 3.36 0.52
CA GLU A 18 -14.37 2.66 0.63
C GLU A 18 -14.58 1.16 0.84
N LEU A 19 -13.95 0.33 0.01
CA LEU A 19 -14.10 -1.12 0.03
C LEU A 19 -12.98 -1.86 0.77
N VAL A 20 -11.80 -1.26 0.97
CA VAL A 20 -10.74 -1.89 1.76
C VAL A 20 -11.13 -1.87 3.23
N VAL A 21 -11.07 -3.03 3.90
CA VAL A 21 -11.56 -3.13 5.29
C VAL A 21 -10.69 -2.36 6.27
N ASN A 22 -9.37 -2.41 6.12
CA ASN A 22 -8.40 -1.79 7.03
C ASN A 22 -7.22 -1.23 6.22
N GLY A 23 -7.48 -0.31 5.31
CA GLY A 23 -6.51 0.27 4.39
C GLY A 23 -5.55 1.26 5.03
N SER A 24 -5.96 1.91 6.12
CA SER A 24 -5.15 2.80 6.96
C SER A 24 -4.39 2.05 8.08
N PHE A 25 -4.58 0.73 8.22
CA PHE A 25 -3.90 -0.13 9.20
C PHE A 25 -4.17 0.20 10.67
N GLU A 26 -5.28 0.89 10.98
CA GLU A 26 -5.63 1.32 12.33
C GLU A 26 -6.36 0.26 13.15
N ASP A 27 -7.08 -0.68 12.49
CA ASP A 27 -7.81 -1.74 13.18
C ASP A 27 -6.86 -2.87 13.58
N HIS A 28 -6.51 -2.90 14.86
CA HIS A 28 -5.65 -3.91 15.46
C HIS A 28 -6.10 -4.31 16.85
N SER A 29 -5.95 -5.57 17.19
CA SER A 29 -6.29 -6.13 18.51
C SER A 29 -5.11 -6.16 19.49
N LYS A 30 -3.89 -6.02 18.98
CA LYS A 30 -2.66 -6.06 19.76
C LYS A 30 -1.61 -5.15 19.17
N CYS A 31 -0.92 -4.43 20.03
CA CYS A 31 0.25 -3.66 19.68
C CYS A 31 1.36 -4.57 19.09
N PRO A 32 1.98 -4.21 17.97
CA PRO A 32 3.06 -5.01 17.38
C PRO A 32 4.30 -5.01 18.30
N ARG A 33 5.04 -6.14 18.33
CA ARG A 33 6.19 -6.32 19.22
C ARG A 33 7.44 -6.88 18.55
N SER A 34 7.42 -7.01 17.22
CA SER A 34 8.50 -7.66 16.49
C SER A 34 8.75 -6.98 15.15
N VAL A 35 10.03 -6.83 14.83
CA VAL A 35 10.52 -6.23 13.58
C VAL A 35 10.22 -7.12 12.37
N ALA A 36 10.31 -8.43 12.51
CA ALA A 36 10.07 -9.40 11.46
C ALA A 36 9.26 -10.58 11.99
N PRO A 37 7.97 -10.39 12.19
CA PRO A 37 7.13 -11.48 12.66
C PRO A 37 7.05 -12.58 11.60
N ASN A 38 7.06 -13.84 12.03
CA ASN A 38 6.83 -14.97 11.11
C ASN A 38 5.47 -14.87 10.40
N LYS A 39 4.53 -14.10 10.97
CA LYS A 39 3.23 -13.75 10.41
C LYS A 39 2.77 -12.45 11.04
N LEU A 40 2.10 -11.62 10.26
CA LEU A 40 1.37 -10.48 10.82
C LEU A 40 0.34 -10.98 11.85
N LYS A 41 0.43 -10.47 13.06
CA LYS A 41 -0.48 -10.82 14.15
C LYS A 41 -1.01 -9.56 14.80
N GLY A 42 -2.29 -9.59 15.17
CA GLY A 42 -2.93 -8.51 15.90
C GLY A 42 -3.48 -7.38 15.04
N ILE A 43 -3.16 -7.31 13.76
CA ILE A 43 -3.78 -6.40 12.79
C ILE A 43 -4.95 -7.12 12.10
N SER A 44 -6.08 -6.43 11.95
CA SER A 44 -7.31 -7.01 11.40
C SER A 44 -7.31 -6.94 9.87
N ASN A 45 -7.78 -7.99 9.21
CA ASN A 45 -8.02 -8.06 7.77
C ASN A 45 -6.80 -7.78 6.87
N VAL A 46 -5.61 -7.78 7.44
CA VAL A 46 -4.32 -7.62 6.74
C VAL A 46 -3.50 -8.88 6.93
N ARG A 47 -2.93 -9.40 5.85
CA ARG A 47 -2.15 -10.65 5.86
C ARG A 47 -0.88 -10.51 5.05
N SER A 48 0.15 -11.24 5.45
CA SER A 48 1.36 -11.39 4.65
C SER A 48 1.20 -12.48 3.58
N VAL A 49 1.75 -12.21 2.39
CA VAL A 49 1.93 -13.23 1.36
C VAL A 49 3.42 -13.36 1.10
N ALA A 50 3.94 -14.58 1.02
CA ALA A 50 5.38 -14.89 1.03
C ALA A 50 6.05 -14.44 2.35
N SER A 51 7.11 -13.63 2.29
CA SER A 51 7.77 -13.09 3.48
C SER A 51 6.90 -12.05 4.19
N SER A 52 7.04 -11.93 5.51
CA SER A 52 6.16 -11.08 6.32
C SER A 52 6.64 -9.64 6.36
N PRO A 53 5.80 -8.66 5.98
CA PRO A 53 6.03 -7.25 6.23
C PRO A 53 6.06 -6.92 7.73
N THR A 54 6.53 -5.72 8.08
CA THR A 54 6.50 -5.21 9.44
C THR A 54 5.29 -4.29 9.62
N TYR A 55 4.50 -4.49 10.67
CA TYR A 55 3.50 -3.53 11.10
C TYR A 55 4.11 -2.57 12.10
N PHE A 56 4.04 -1.27 11.82
CA PHE A 56 4.46 -0.17 12.70
C PHE A 56 3.21 0.50 13.27
N ASN A 57 3.26 0.85 14.57
CA ASN A 57 2.16 1.57 15.21
C ASN A 57 2.67 2.34 16.43
N SER A 58 2.11 3.51 16.69
CA SER A 58 2.50 4.42 17.79
C SER A 58 2.42 3.77 19.17
N CYS A 59 1.57 2.76 19.35
CA CYS A 59 1.46 2.00 20.58
C CYS A 59 2.68 1.14 20.88
N SER A 60 3.60 0.92 19.92
CA SER A 60 4.75 0.04 20.07
C SER A 60 6.02 0.81 20.45
N GLN A 61 6.80 0.24 21.37
CA GLN A 61 8.14 0.74 21.67
C GLN A 61 9.22 0.14 20.77
N VAL A 62 8.92 -0.95 20.06
CA VAL A 62 9.88 -1.68 19.20
C VAL A 62 9.74 -1.31 17.73
N VAL A 63 8.50 -1.22 17.27
CA VAL A 63 8.14 -0.87 15.90
C VAL A 63 7.19 0.33 15.94
N GLY A 64 7.68 1.42 16.55
CA GLY A 64 6.91 2.63 16.84
C GLY A 64 6.64 3.50 15.61
N VAL A 65 5.81 4.50 15.82
CA VAL A 65 5.53 5.61 14.91
C VAL A 65 5.54 6.89 15.77
N PRO A 66 6.23 7.94 15.37
CA PRO A 66 6.95 8.12 14.10
C PRO A 66 8.36 7.52 14.08
N GLN A 67 8.97 7.26 15.23
CA GLN A 67 10.35 6.79 15.35
C GLN A 67 10.41 5.27 15.41
N ASN A 68 11.24 4.67 14.55
CA ASN A 68 11.48 3.23 14.54
C ASN A 68 12.84 2.88 13.89
N TRP A 69 13.13 1.60 13.79
CA TRP A 69 14.41 1.10 13.26
C TRP A 69 14.61 1.41 11.76
N ALA A 70 13.56 1.68 11.00
CA ALA A 70 13.66 2.01 9.57
C ALA A 70 13.87 3.52 9.31
N GLY A 71 13.66 4.35 10.33
CA GLY A 71 13.80 5.80 10.26
C GLY A 71 12.74 6.55 11.06
N HIS A 72 12.48 7.79 10.68
CA HIS A 72 11.45 8.63 11.28
C HIS A 72 10.38 8.98 10.25
N GLN A 73 9.17 8.46 10.44
CA GLN A 73 8.03 8.77 9.57
C GLN A 73 6.73 8.79 10.37
N THR A 74 5.99 9.89 10.26
CA THR A 74 4.60 9.94 10.74
C THR A 74 3.70 9.12 9.83
N ALA A 75 2.66 8.50 10.35
CA ALA A 75 1.65 7.85 9.52
C ALA A 75 1.05 8.84 8.51
N LYS A 76 0.59 8.35 7.36
CA LYS A 76 -0.13 9.18 6.38
C LYS A 76 -1.49 9.56 6.94
N ASP A 77 -2.14 8.59 7.60
CA ASP A 77 -3.35 8.79 8.40
C ASP A 77 -3.27 7.94 9.66
N GLY A 78 -3.86 8.39 10.75
CA GLY A 78 -3.89 7.67 12.02
C GLY A 78 -2.53 7.47 12.69
N GLU A 79 -2.28 6.25 13.17
CA GLU A 79 -1.16 5.91 14.06
C GLU A 79 -0.30 4.73 13.58
N GLY A 80 -0.65 4.09 12.47
CA GLY A 80 -0.02 2.87 11.99
C GLY A 80 0.27 2.86 10.49
N TYR A 81 1.22 2.04 10.06
CA TYR A 81 1.52 1.75 8.65
C TYR A 81 2.27 0.45 8.51
N MET A 82 2.37 -0.05 7.27
CA MET A 82 3.15 -1.25 6.94
C MET A 82 4.51 -0.88 6.38
N GLY A 83 5.56 -1.63 6.76
CA GLY A 83 6.87 -1.57 6.12
C GLY A 83 7.17 -2.85 5.36
N MET A 84 7.72 -2.74 4.14
CA MET A 84 7.91 -3.88 3.26
C MET A 84 9.12 -3.76 2.33
N VAL A 85 9.76 -4.89 2.07
CA VAL A 85 10.83 -5.02 1.08
C VAL A 85 10.23 -5.18 -0.31
N LEU A 86 10.54 -4.27 -1.22
CA LEU A 86 10.13 -4.35 -2.63
C LEU A 86 11.15 -5.09 -3.48
N THR A 87 12.46 -4.89 -3.23
CA THR A 87 13.54 -5.61 -3.88
C THR A 87 14.82 -5.53 -3.05
N SER A 88 15.75 -6.46 -3.26
CA SER A 88 17.05 -6.46 -2.61
C SER A 88 18.19 -6.35 -3.61
N GLN A 89 19.40 -6.04 -3.13
CA GLN A 89 20.62 -5.96 -3.95
C GLN A 89 20.88 -7.24 -4.73
N ASN A 90 20.59 -8.37 -4.14
CA ASN A 90 20.82 -9.69 -4.73
C ASN A 90 19.70 -10.14 -5.67
N GLY A 91 18.61 -9.36 -5.77
CA GLY A 91 17.46 -9.67 -6.62
C GLY A 91 16.73 -10.95 -6.21
N ASP A 92 16.93 -11.41 -4.98
CA ASP A 92 16.39 -12.68 -4.50
C ASP A 92 14.87 -12.64 -4.38
N ARG A 93 14.25 -13.74 -4.81
CA ARG A 93 12.79 -13.96 -4.75
C ARG A 93 12.26 -13.97 -3.32
N THR A 94 13.07 -14.45 -2.39
CA THR A 94 12.67 -14.69 -1.00
C THR A 94 12.54 -13.41 -0.19
N ASP A 95 13.16 -12.31 -0.65
CA ASP A 95 13.18 -11.05 0.09
C ASP A 95 11.95 -10.18 -0.14
N ARG A 96 11.24 -10.35 -1.26
CA ARG A 96 10.05 -9.53 -1.55
C ARG A 96 8.92 -9.83 -0.59
N GLN A 97 8.31 -8.77 -0.10
CA GLN A 97 7.20 -8.82 0.82
C GLN A 97 5.94 -8.25 0.15
N TYR A 98 4.79 -8.78 0.54
CA TYR A 98 3.50 -8.40 -0.01
C TYR A 98 2.49 -8.29 1.10
N VAL A 99 1.66 -7.25 1.02
CA VAL A 99 0.53 -7.01 1.92
C VAL A 99 -0.75 -7.39 1.19
N GLN A 100 -1.53 -8.29 1.76
CA GLN A 100 -2.87 -8.63 1.29
C GLN A 100 -3.92 -8.01 2.21
N LEU A 101 -4.85 -7.28 1.63
CA LEU A 101 -5.98 -6.66 2.30
C LEU A 101 -7.28 -7.29 1.81
N GLU A 102 -8.27 -7.36 2.70
CA GLU A 102 -9.60 -7.87 2.40
C GLU A 102 -10.52 -6.73 1.95
N LEU A 103 -11.39 -7.01 0.99
CA LEU A 103 -12.44 -6.09 0.56
C LEU A 103 -13.74 -6.41 1.30
N LYS A 104 -14.53 -5.38 1.62
CA LYS A 104 -15.84 -5.50 2.32
C LYS A 104 -16.81 -6.37 1.55
N GLU A 105 -16.74 -6.32 0.23
CA GLU A 105 -17.56 -7.12 -0.69
C GLU A 105 -16.78 -7.47 -1.96
N PRO A 106 -17.17 -8.51 -2.71
CA PRO A 106 -16.56 -8.83 -3.99
C PRO A 106 -16.79 -7.72 -5.01
N LEU A 107 -15.78 -7.41 -5.81
CA LEU A 107 -15.91 -6.45 -6.90
C LEU A 107 -16.87 -7.00 -7.97
N GLN A 108 -17.59 -6.10 -8.62
CA GLN A 108 -18.60 -6.44 -9.61
C GLN A 108 -17.99 -6.43 -11.02
N ASN A 109 -18.30 -7.45 -11.82
CA ASN A 109 -17.78 -7.58 -13.18
C ASN A 109 -18.13 -6.35 -14.04
N GLY A 110 -17.12 -5.82 -14.72
CA GLY A 110 -17.27 -4.67 -15.62
C GLY A 110 -17.36 -3.32 -14.91
N HIS A 111 -17.42 -3.28 -13.58
CA HIS A 111 -17.40 -2.03 -12.84
C HIS A 111 -15.97 -1.48 -12.73
N ARG A 112 -15.88 -0.15 -12.67
CA ARG A 112 -14.62 0.57 -12.52
C ARG A 112 -14.42 1.01 -11.09
N TYR A 113 -13.19 0.90 -10.61
CA TYR A 113 -12.81 1.29 -9.27
C TYR A 113 -11.58 2.20 -9.31
N ALA A 114 -11.63 3.29 -8.56
CA ALA A 114 -10.42 4.05 -8.23
C ALA A 114 -9.63 3.24 -7.20
N VAL A 115 -8.34 3.07 -7.45
CA VAL A 115 -7.41 2.35 -6.58
C VAL A 115 -6.28 3.28 -6.23
N SER A 116 -5.94 3.40 -4.96
CA SER A 116 -4.79 4.18 -4.55
C SER A 116 -4.15 3.66 -3.28
N PHE A 117 -2.88 4.00 -3.08
CA PHE A 117 -2.14 3.80 -1.83
C PHE A 117 -1.00 4.80 -1.74
N TRP A 118 -0.50 5.03 -0.53
CA TRP A 118 0.59 5.95 -0.30
C TRP A 118 1.86 5.20 0.10
N VAL A 119 2.99 5.68 -0.41
CA VAL A 119 4.31 5.07 -0.21
C VAL A 119 5.29 6.12 0.23
N ASN A 120 6.17 5.77 1.17
CA ASN A 120 7.31 6.56 1.58
C ASN A 120 8.56 5.67 1.56
N ALA A 121 9.71 6.18 1.15
CA ALA A 121 10.97 5.46 1.25
C ALA A 121 11.46 5.51 2.69
N ALA A 122 11.79 4.38 3.29
CA ALA A 122 12.36 4.40 4.62
C ALA A 122 13.75 5.04 4.64
N ASP A 123 14.06 5.86 5.65
CA ASP A 123 15.35 6.59 5.77
C ASP A 123 16.58 5.67 5.68
N GLY A 124 16.49 4.49 6.28
CA GLY A 124 17.57 3.50 6.28
C GLY A 124 17.67 2.66 5.01
N SER A 125 16.77 2.85 4.04
CA SER A 125 16.77 2.09 2.80
C SER A 125 18.00 2.39 1.95
N GLY A 126 18.74 1.36 1.52
CA GLY A 126 19.92 1.56 0.66
C GLY A 126 19.56 1.76 -0.81
N TYR A 127 18.36 1.44 -1.20
CA TYR A 127 17.86 1.54 -2.56
C TYR A 127 16.41 2.01 -2.60
N VAL A 128 16.02 2.57 -3.73
CA VAL A 128 14.63 2.83 -4.11
C VAL A 128 14.31 2.14 -5.42
N THR A 129 13.05 1.89 -5.65
CA THR A 129 12.55 1.29 -6.89
C THR A 129 11.32 2.06 -7.39
N ASP A 130 11.06 1.97 -8.67
CA ASP A 130 9.81 2.39 -9.30
C ASP A 130 8.78 1.24 -9.34
N ARG A 131 9.17 0.04 -8.86
CA ARG A 131 8.39 -1.18 -9.01
C ARG A 131 7.58 -1.50 -7.76
N ILE A 132 6.40 -0.90 -7.69
CA ILE A 132 5.33 -1.28 -6.77
C ILE A 132 4.00 -1.24 -7.52
N GLY A 133 3.13 -2.15 -7.20
CA GLY A 133 1.82 -2.25 -7.82
C GLY A 133 0.83 -2.99 -6.95
N ALA A 134 -0.34 -3.23 -7.51
CA ALA A 134 -1.43 -3.95 -6.89
C ALA A 134 -2.01 -5.02 -7.81
N CYS A 135 -2.41 -6.15 -7.23
CA CYS A 135 -3.14 -7.21 -7.92
C CYS A 135 -4.41 -7.55 -7.16
N PHE A 136 -5.51 -7.71 -7.88
CA PHE A 136 -6.77 -8.20 -7.32
C PHE A 136 -6.89 -9.71 -7.44
N THR A 137 -7.44 -10.35 -6.42
CA THR A 137 -7.65 -11.80 -6.41
C THR A 137 -8.98 -12.20 -5.80
N THR A 138 -9.55 -13.32 -6.28
CA THR A 138 -10.75 -13.91 -5.72
C THR A 138 -10.47 -14.80 -4.51
N MET A 139 -9.22 -15.23 -4.33
CA MET A 139 -8.79 -16.17 -3.29
C MET A 139 -7.75 -15.56 -2.36
N ASP A 140 -7.84 -15.91 -1.08
CA ASP A 140 -6.80 -15.62 -0.09
C ASP A 140 -5.50 -16.33 -0.46
N ARG A 141 -4.46 -15.53 -0.73
CA ARG A 141 -3.12 -16.00 -1.11
C ARG A 141 -2.19 -16.19 0.08
N SER A 142 -2.54 -15.68 1.25
CA SER A 142 -1.69 -15.76 2.45
C SER A 142 -1.39 -17.20 2.89
N ARG A 143 -2.28 -18.13 2.57
CA ARG A 143 -2.14 -19.55 2.92
C ARG A 143 -1.22 -20.33 1.98
N LYS A 144 -1.03 -19.87 0.75
CA LYS A 144 -0.24 -20.59 -0.27
C LYS A 144 1.19 -20.10 -0.39
N GLY A 145 1.49 -18.87 0.04
CA GLY A 145 2.82 -18.28 -0.02
C GLY A 145 3.42 -18.11 -1.43
N VAL A 146 2.61 -18.35 -2.48
CA VAL A 146 3.07 -18.44 -3.88
C VAL A 146 2.32 -17.44 -4.74
N LEU A 147 3.07 -16.58 -5.43
CA LEU A 147 2.56 -15.54 -6.31
C LEU A 147 2.98 -15.71 -7.78
N HIS A 148 3.42 -16.91 -8.18
CA HIS A 148 3.98 -17.12 -9.53
C HIS A 148 3.02 -16.72 -10.65
N ASP A 149 1.74 -16.90 -10.47
CA ASP A 149 0.68 -16.56 -11.44
C ASP A 149 0.38 -15.06 -11.50
N LEU A 150 0.77 -14.29 -10.50
CA LEU A 150 0.61 -12.82 -10.43
C LEU A 150 1.86 -12.07 -10.88
N ILE A 151 3.03 -12.71 -10.83
CA ILE A 151 4.30 -12.09 -11.23
C ILE A 151 4.26 -11.68 -12.72
N GLY A 152 4.61 -10.42 -12.98
CA GLY A 152 4.58 -9.80 -14.31
C GLY A 152 3.19 -9.40 -14.81
N LYS A 153 2.18 -9.41 -13.92
CA LYS A 153 0.79 -9.10 -14.27
C LYS A 153 0.10 -8.25 -13.19
N PRO A 154 0.68 -7.12 -12.77
CA PRO A 154 -0.03 -6.21 -11.87
C PRO A 154 -1.28 -5.65 -12.57
N ASP A 155 -2.37 -5.48 -11.82
CA ASP A 155 -3.58 -4.81 -12.30
C ASP A 155 -3.44 -3.28 -12.22
N LEU A 156 -2.59 -2.79 -11.32
CA LEU A 156 -2.13 -1.41 -11.20
C LEU A 156 -0.63 -1.42 -10.93
N GLU A 157 0.12 -0.55 -11.57
CA GLU A 157 1.56 -0.39 -11.32
C GLU A 157 1.95 1.09 -11.29
N ASN A 158 2.87 1.45 -10.40
CA ASN A 158 3.50 2.77 -10.42
C ASN A 158 4.21 2.99 -11.77
N PRO A 159 4.13 4.19 -12.37
CA PRO A 159 4.77 4.48 -13.65
C PRO A 159 6.27 4.16 -13.64
N LEU A 160 6.76 3.66 -14.78
CA LEU A 160 8.18 3.43 -15.02
C LEU A 160 8.98 4.71 -14.77
N ASP A 161 10.20 4.55 -14.26
CA ASP A 161 11.14 5.65 -13.96
C ASP A 161 10.66 6.65 -12.89
N ARG A 162 9.45 6.51 -12.36
CA ARG A 162 9.00 7.24 -11.19
C ARG A 162 9.48 6.54 -9.93
N PHE A 163 10.74 6.78 -9.56
CA PHE A 163 11.31 6.20 -8.35
C PHE A 163 10.67 6.79 -7.10
N LEU A 164 10.24 5.91 -6.20
CA LEU A 164 9.60 6.28 -4.93
C LEU A 164 10.70 6.55 -3.90
N SER A 165 11.29 7.74 -3.96
CA SER A 165 12.52 8.09 -3.23
C SER A 165 12.35 9.14 -2.13
N ASP A 166 11.14 9.65 -1.93
CA ASP A 166 10.90 10.63 -0.89
C ASP A 166 10.84 9.95 0.49
N THR A 167 11.72 10.36 1.40
CA THR A 167 11.78 9.86 2.78
C THR A 167 11.02 10.74 3.76
N THR A 168 10.51 11.88 3.31
CA THR A 168 9.80 12.86 4.14
C THR A 168 8.31 12.89 3.82
N ALA A 169 7.98 13.03 2.54
CA ALA A 169 6.60 13.10 2.09
C ALA A 169 6.10 11.74 1.59
N TRP A 170 4.84 11.47 1.83
CA TRP A 170 4.15 10.33 1.25
C TRP A 170 3.86 10.58 -0.23
N MET A 171 4.18 9.60 -1.07
CA MET A 171 3.98 9.62 -2.52
C MET A 171 2.77 8.75 -2.86
N LYS A 172 1.78 9.31 -3.56
CA LYS A 172 0.60 8.56 -3.97
C LYS A 172 0.86 7.71 -5.21
N VAL A 173 0.42 6.47 -5.19
CA VAL A 173 0.28 5.60 -6.36
C VAL A 173 -1.20 5.37 -6.56
N ASP A 174 -1.72 5.69 -7.74
CA ASP A 174 -3.15 5.59 -8.03
C ASP A 174 -3.45 5.25 -9.49
N GLY A 175 -4.65 4.79 -9.72
CA GLY A 175 -5.17 4.47 -11.04
C GLY A 175 -6.58 3.90 -11.01
N THR A 176 -7.00 3.35 -12.14
CA THR A 176 -8.34 2.76 -12.28
C THR A 176 -8.20 1.27 -12.58
N TYR A 177 -9.02 0.47 -11.91
CA TYR A 177 -9.16 -0.96 -12.17
C TYR A 177 -10.54 -1.27 -12.77
N ASN A 178 -10.58 -2.05 -13.84
CA ASN A 178 -11.80 -2.62 -14.41
C ASN A 178 -11.96 -4.03 -13.86
N ALA A 179 -12.94 -4.24 -12.97
CA ALA A 179 -13.10 -5.50 -12.28
C ALA A 179 -13.57 -6.64 -13.22
N LYS A 180 -13.01 -7.81 -13.01
CA LYS A 180 -13.38 -9.06 -13.70
C LYS A 180 -14.54 -9.77 -13.00
N GLY A 181 -14.84 -9.37 -11.77
CA GLY A 181 -15.89 -9.87 -10.91
C GLY A 181 -15.44 -10.95 -9.94
N GLY A 182 -15.86 -10.79 -8.69
CA GLY A 182 -15.58 -11.76 -7.63
C GLY A 182 -14.27 -11.55 -6.87
N GLU A 183 -13.48 -10.51 -7.18
CA GLU A 183 -12.27 -10.17 -6.44
C GLU A 183 -12.63 -9.76 -5.02
N ARG A 184 -11.98 -10.37 -4.05
CA ARG A 184 -12.20 -10.18 -2.61
C ARG A 184 -10.97 -9.68 -1.87
N PHE A 185 -9.82 -9.69 -2.53
CA PHE A 185 -8.55 -9.31 -1.93
C PHE A 185 -7.76 -8.43 -2.88
N LEU A 186 -7.08 -7.43 -2.29
CA LEU A 186 -6.06 -6.63 -2.93
C LEU A 186 -4.71 -7.02 -2.36
N ILE A 187 -3.72 -7.25 -3.21
CA ILE A 187 -2.34 -7.52 -2.82
C ILE A 187 -1.46 -6.38 -3.33
N VAL A 188 -0.70 -5.75 -2.44
CA VAL A 188 0.26 -4.69 -2.78
C VAL A 188 1.69 -5.22 -2.65
N GLY A 189 2.55 -4.89 -3.61
CA GLY A 189 3.95 -5.29 -3.62
C GLY A 189 4.63 -5.16 -4.98
N ASN A 190 5.81 -5.76 -5.14
CA ASN A 190 6.54 -5.75 -6.40
C ASN A 190 6.27 -7.02 -7.21
N PHE A 191 5.48 -6.90 -8.28
CA PHE A 191 5.10 -8.01 -9.16
C PHE A 191 6.00 -8.18 -10.38
N GLN A 192 7.09 -7.44 -10.51
CA GLN A 192 8.01 -7.60 -11.62
C GLN A 192 8.66 -8.99 -11.65
N ARG A 193 8.95 -9.47 -12.85
CA ARG A 193 9.72 -10.71 -13.01
C ARG A 193 11.07 -10.56 -12.30
N TYR A 194 11.53 -11.64 -11.72
CA TYR A 194 12.80 -11.66 -11.00
C TYR A 194 13.96 -11.29 -11.92
N GLY A 195 14.89 -10.46 -11.43
CA GLY A 195 15.99 -9.93 -12.20
C GLY A 195 15.69 -8.68 -13.04
N TYR A 196 14.42 -8.25 -13.12
CA TYR A 196 13.99 -7.08 -13.90
C TYR A 196 13.57 -5.87 -13.07
N SER A 197 13.69 -5.94 -11.74
CA SER A 197 13.37 -4.77 -10.91
C SER A 197 14.42 -3.69 -11.05
N SER A 198 14.03 -2.55 -11.60
CA SER A 198 14.85 -1.34 -11.56
C SER A 198 15.04 -0.88 -10.12
N ARG A 199 16.22 -0.39 -9.80
CA ARG A 199 16.54 0.21 -8.52
C ARG A 199 17.62 1.26 -8.67
N LYS A 200 17.55 2.29 -7.84
CA LYS A 200 18.58 3.31 -7.70
C LYS A 200 19.11 3.27 -6.27
N ALA A 201 20.42 3.43 -6.11
CA ALA A 201 21.00 3.63 -4.80
C ALA A 201 20.45 4.93 -4.20
N MET A 202 20.06 4.90 -2.94
CA MET A 202 19.82 6.13 -2.19
C MET A 202 21.20 6.72 -1.86
N ILE A 203 21.48 7.90 -2.38
CA ILE A 203 22.67 8.65 -2.01
C ILE A 203 22.39 9.24 -0.65
N PRO A 204 23.11 8.86 0.41
CA PRO A 204 22.98 9.52 1.70
C PRO A 204 23.24 11.02 1.49
N ASN A 205 22.31 11.87 1.91
CA ASN A 205 22.56 13.30 1.94
C ASN A 205 23.87 13.55 2.71
N SER A 206 24.78 14.21 2.06
CA SER A 206 26.16 14.44 2.46
C SER A 206 26.28 14.90 3.91
N GLY A 207 27.00 14.13 4.73
CA GLY A 207 27.50 14.57 6.02
C GLY A 207 27.25 13.63 7.21
N ASN A 208 26.13 12.96 7.26
CA ASN A 208 25.89 11.90 8.24
C ASN A 208 25.27 10.72 7.50
N SER A 209 25.93 9.59 7.52
CA SER A 209 25.33 8.41 6.89
C SER A 209 23.95 8.18 7.49
N VAL A 210 22.92 8.01 6.65
CA VAL A 210 21.58 7.65 7.10
C VAL A 210 21.66 6.45 8.05
N LEU A 211 22.58 5.51 7.78
CA LEU A 211 22.91 4.40 8.67
C LEU A 211 23.42 4.85 10.04
N ALA A 212 24.30 5.88 10.12
CA ALA A 212 24.80 6.38 11.39
C ALA A 212 23.68 7.09 12.18
N ASN A 213 22.79 7.81 11.53
CA ASN A 213 21.64 8.42 12.17
C ASN A 213 20.60 7.36 12.61
N VAL A 214 20.37 6.36 11.80
CA VAL A 214 19.50 5.24 12.15
C VAL A 214 20.13 4.41 13.29
N GLU A 215 21.44 4.14 13.24
CA GLU A 215 22.16 3.48 14.32
C GLU A 215 22.20 4.33 15.60
N SER A 216 22.39 5.66 15.49
CA SER A 216 22.43 6.58 16.64
C SER A 216 21.04 6.68 17.31
N ASN A 217 20.02 6.98 16.53
CA ASN A 217 18.64 7.01 17.04
C ASN A 217 18.23 5.69 17.68
N TYR A 218 18.85 4.64 17.23
CA TYR A 218 18.61 3.30 17.66
C TYR A 218 19.30 2.95 18.98
N LEU A 219 20.55 3.36 19.15
CA LEU A 219 21.31 3.20 20.41
C LEU A 219 20.67 4.01 21.55
N GLU A 220 20.01 5.14 21.22
CA GLU A 220 19.26 5.94 22.20
C GLU A 220 17.98 5.25 22.71
N MET A 221 17.45 4.27 21.97
CA MET A 221 16.25 3.51 22.38
C MET A 221 16.53 2.44 23.47
N ASN A 222 17.76 2.28 23.91
CA ASN A 222 18.17 1.36 24.99
C ASN A 222 17.66 -0.11 24.83
N ASP A 223 17.53 -0.56 23.60
CA ASP A 223 17.03 -1.90 23.35
C ASP A 223 18.20 -2.86 23.02
N PRO A 224 18.41 -3.87 23.81
CA PRO A 224 19.51 -4.83 23.65
C PRO A 224 19.28 -5.89 22.56
N ASP A 225 18.32 -5.70 21.63
CA ASP A 225 18.02 -6.71 20.62
C ASP A 225 19.17 -6.92 19.64
N PRO A 226 19.92 -8.05 19.72
CA PRO A 226 21.06 -8.33 18.83
C PRO A 226 20.66 -8.50 17.35
N ASP A 227 19.40 -8.77 17.06
CA ASP A 227 18.91 -8.93 15.69
C ASP A 227 18.79 -7.62 14.93
N ARG A 228 18.69 -6.53 15.60
CA ARG A 228 18.52 -5.20 14.99
C ARG A 228 19.70 -4.77 14.11
N GLY A 229 20.93 -4.88 14.56
CA GLY A 229 22.08 -4.58 13.73
C GLY A 229 22.10 -5.39 12.43
N ARG A 230 21.51 -6.59 12.45
CA ARG A 230 21.29 -7.42 11.27
C ARG A 230 20.23 -6.82 10.35
N PHE A 231 19.13 -6.29 10.90
CA PHE A 231 18.06 -5.64 10.11
C PHE A 231 18.54 -4.34 9.45
N LEU A 232 19.30 -3.51 10.16
CA LEU A 232 19.87 -2.30 9.59
C LEU A 232 20.84 -2.61 8.43
N ARG A 233 21.71 -3.60 8.60
CA ARG A 233 22.59 -4.08 7.54
C ARG A 233 21.84 -4.70 6.36
N ALA A 234 20.69 -5.33 6.61
CA ALA A 234 19.81 -5.83 5.56
C ALA A 234 19.14 -4.67 4.82
N LEU A 235 18.63 -3.68 5.57
CA LEU A 235 17.94 -2.51 5.04
C LEU A 235 18.81 -1.72 4.05
N SER A 236 20.12 -1.56 4.35
CA SER A 236 21.06 -0.90 3.45
C SER A 236 21.28 -1.61 2.11
N LYS A 237 20.81 -2.84 1.96
CA LYS A 237 20.86 -3.66 0.73
C LYS A 237 19.50 -3.82 0.05
N GLN A 238 18.47 -3.17 0.55
CA GLN A 238 17.09 -3.33 0.11
C GLN A 238 16.48 -2.00 -0.32
N ALA A 239 15.48 -2.08 -1.20
CA ALA A 239 14.49 -1.05 -1.38
C ALA A 239 13.33 -1.36 -0.42
N TYR A 240 13.34 -0.67 0.72
CA TYR A 240 12.34 -0.81 1.77
C TYR A 240 11.44 0.40 1.77
N CYS A 241 10.15 0.18 1.68
CA CYS A 241 9.15 1.23 1.70
C CYS A 241 8.16 1.07 2.84
N LEU A 242 7.56 2.19 3.21
CA LEU A 242 6.40 2.27 4.07
C LEU A 242 5.16 2.40 3.19
N LEU A 243 4.06 1.78 3.57
CA LEU A 243 2.79 1.71 2.86
C LEU A 243 1.66 2.11 3.80
N ASP A 244 0.79 3.01 3.34
CA ASP A 244 -0.36 3.47 4.11
C ASP A 244 -1.53 3.86 3.19
N GLU A 245 -2.73 4.07 3.77
CA GLU A 245 -3.91 4.59 3.07
C GLU A 245 -4.23 3.84 1.77
N VAL A 246 -4.36 2.52 1.85
CA VAL A 246 -4.77 1.67 0.73
C VAL A 246 -6.28 1.77 0.53
N SER A 247 -6.71 2.19 -0.65
CA SER A 247 -8.09 2.53 -0.96
C SER A 247 -8.57 1.90 -2.25
N VAL A 248 -9.82 1.43 -2.25
CA VAL A 248 -10.56 0.96 -3.43
C VAL A 248 -11.97 1.51 -3.35
N VAL A 249 -12.31 2.41 -4.26
CA VAL A 249 -13.61 3.11 -4.27
C VAL A 249 -14.30 2.89 -5.60
N PRO A 250 -15.59 2.50 -5.63
CA PRO A 250 -16.36 2.42 -6.87
C PRO A 250 -16.40 3.77 -7.58
N LEU A 251 -16.02 3.79 -8.85
CA LEU A 251 -16.31 4.91 -9.72
C LEU A 251 -17.73 4.73 -10.21
N GLY A 252 -18.60 5.72 -9.98
CA GLY A 252 -19.99 5.68 -10.46
C GLY A 252 -20.02 5.24 -11.91
N SER A 253 -20.92 4.34 -12.28
CA SER A 253 -21.20 4.06 -13.67
C SER A 253 -21.50 5.40 -14.32
N ASN A 254 -20.73 5.80 -15.34
CA ASN A 254 -21.20 6.79 -16.28
C ASN A 254 -22.44 6.17 -16.96
N VAL A 255 -23.60 6.34 -16.36
CA VAL A 255 -24.86 6.20 -17.07
C VAL A 255 -24.82 7.35 -18.06
N SER A 256 -24.30 7.10 -19.25
CA SER A 256 -24.66 7.85 -20.42
C SER A 256 -26.17 7.60 -20.56
N VAL A 257 -26.96 8.45 -19.91
CA VAL A 257 -28.38 8.54 -20.19
C VAL A 257 -28.44 9.00 -21.64
N ASP A 258 -28.73 8.07 -22.53
CA ASP A 258 -29.17 8.34 -23.87
C ASP A 258 -30.51 9.09 -23.77
N LEU A 259 -30.45 10.40 -23.47
CA LEU A 259 -31.57 11.32 -23.42
C LEU A 259 -32.16 11.59 -24.83
N LEU A 260 -31.73 10.83 -25.86
CA LEU A 260 -32.16 11.02 -27.25
C LEU A 260 -33.35 10.15 -27.68
N THR A 261 -33.94 9.36 -26.81
CA THR A 261 -35.11 8.51 -27.21
C THR A 261 -36.44 8.88 -26.59
N GLN A 262 -36.56 9.98 -25.85
CA GLN A 262 -37.88 10.39 -25.25
C GLN A 262 -38.53 11.60 -25.87
N GLU A 263 -37.98 12.22 -26.91
CA GLU A 263 -38.64 13.37 -27.61
C GLU A 263 -39.47 12.97 -28.85
N ARG A 264 -39.81 11.71 -29.05
CA ARG A 264 -40.66 11.29 -30.21
C ARG A 264 -41.98 10.63 -29.84
N ALA A 265 -42.50 10.83 -28.65
CA ALA A 265 -43.78 10.25 -28.26
C ALA A 265 -44.87 11.26 -27.83
N CYS A 266 -44.77 12.52 -28.24
CA CYS A 266 -45.86 13.50 -28.06
C CYS A 266 -46.03 14.35 -29.31
N ALA A 267 -46.42 13.74 -30.42
CA ALA A 267 -47.01 14.44 -31.57
C ALA A 267 -47.86 13.47 -32.37
N ILE A 268 -49.07 13.20 -31.91
CA ILE A 268 -50.30 12.97 -32.70
C ILE A 268 -51.49 13.42 -31.83
#